data_43183aa634f15e213dbdb902a9dd0b16
#
_entry.id   43183aa634f15e213dbdb902a9dd0b16
#
_cell.length_a   1.000
_cell.length_b   1.000
_cell.length_c   1.000
_cell.angle_alpha   90.00
_cell.angle_beta   90.00
_cell.angle_gamma   90.00
#
_symmetry.space_group_name_H-M   'P 1'
#
loop_
_entity.id
_entity.type
_entity.pdbx_description
1 polymer ?
#
loop_
_entity_poly.entity_id
_entity_poly.type
_entity_poly.pdbx_seq_one_letter_code
_entity_poly.pdbx_strand_id
1 'polypeptide(L)'
;MLTAVQLAFIAPLILVADRAPKFEYQATCRGAIEATKATGGRNENACLQDERAAQATLRQEWQQFNSDQKKHCLRLQSAGGSPSYVELLTCVELGKAVKDLKAKRSAPEVNELSTGKTRQTLVPEVTPR
;
A
#
# COMPACT_ATOMS: atom_id res chain seq x y z
N MET A 1 61.15 -3.14 19.57
CA MET A 1 60.01 -2.22 19.47
C MET A 1 59.07 -2.76 18.39
N LEU A 2 58.02 -3.49 18.80
CA LEU A 2 57.02 -4.06 17.90
C LEU A 2 55.82 -3.06 17.86
N THR A 3 55.63 -2.43 16.71
CA THR A 3 54.43 -1.62 16.42
C THR A 3 53.33 -2.54 15.98
N ALA A 4 52.32 -2.74 16.85
CA ALA A 4 51.08 -3.45 16.51
C ALA A 4 50.25 -2.58 15.53
N VAL A 5 50.22 -3.00 14.28
CA VAL A 5 49.28 -2.43 13.27
C VAL A 5 47.91 -3.02 13.56
N GLN A 6 47.02 -2.26 14.22
CA GLN A 6 45.59 -2.59 14.32
C GLN A 6 44.93 -2.36 12.95
N LEU A 7 44.71 -3.45 12.22
CA LEU A 7 43.80 -3.48 11.08
C LEU A 7 42.36 -3.36 11.59
N ALA A 8 41.82 -2.16 11.56
CA ALA A 8 40.40 -1.93 11.78
C ALA A 8 39.62 -2.54 10.59
N PHE A 9 39.02 -3.71 10.80
CA PHE A 9 38.03 -4.27 9.90
C PHE A 9 36.80 -3.37 9.93
N ILE A 10 36.70 -2.45 8.98
CA ILE A 10 35.48 -1.75 8.67
C ILE A 10 34.59 -2.79 7.96
N ALA A 11 33.78 -3.52 8.71
CA ALA A 11 32.73 -4.35 8.14
C ALA A 11 31.78 -3.42 7.36
N PRO A 12 31.57 -3.62 6.05
CA PRO A 12 30.56 -2.87 5.33
C PRO A 12 29.21 -3.24 5.98
N LEU A 13 28.57 -2.27 6.63
CA LEU A 13 27.15 -2.33 6.95
C LEU A 13 26.43 -2.42 5.61
N ILE A 14 26.18 -3.64 5.15
CA ILE A 14 25.29 -3.91 4.04
C ILE A 14 23.90 -3.53 4.57
N LEU A 15 23.53 -2.28 4.38
CA LEU A 15 22.15 -1.85 4.42
C LEU A 15 21.45 -2.69 3.34
N VAL A 16 20.82 -3.78 3.75
CA VAL A 16 19.83 -4.47 2.94
C VAL A 16 18.72 -3.46 2.77
N ALA A 17 18.86 -2.63 1.72
CA ALA A 17 17.83 -1.71 1.35
C ALA A 17 16.57 -2.55 1.15
N ASP A 18 15.58 -2.35 2.01
CA ASP A 18 14.27 -2.98 1.93
C ASP A 18 13.65 -2.57 0.58
N ARG A 19 13.77 -3.45 -0.40
CA ARG A 19 13.35 -3.22 -1.78
C ARG A 19 12.04 -3.94 -2.05
N ALA A 20 11.26 -3.40 -2.98
CA ALA A 20 10.08 -4.08 -3.49
C ALA A 20 10.46 -5.49 -4.02
N PRO A 21 9.63 -6.50 -3.77
CA PRO A 21 9.89 -7.88 -4.19
C PRO A 21 9.91 -7.99 -5.72
N LYS A 22 10.45 -9.11 -6.22
CA LYS A 22 10.40 -9.46 -7.64
C LYS A 22 9.46 -10.65 -7.82
N PHE A 23 8.47 -10.50 -8.68
CA PHE A 23 7.48 -11.53 -9.02
C PHE A 23 7.51 -11.87 -10.51
N GLU A 24 7.25 -13.14 -10.82
CA GLU A 24 7.02 -13.65 -12.18
C GLU A 24 5.51 -13.60 -12.49
N TYR A 25 5.00 -12.40 -12.77
CA TYR A 25 3.55 -12.14 -12.92
C TYR A 25 2.95 -12.58 -14.26
N GLN A 26 3.77 -13.01 -15.25
CA GLN A 26 3.27 -13.50 -16.54
C GLN A 26 2.41 -14.75 -16.37
N ALA A 27 2.81 -15.66 -15.48
CA ALA A 27 2.02 -16.85 -15.16
C ALA A 27 0.68 -16.48 -14.50
N THR A 28 0.69 -15.47 -13.63
CA THR A 28 -0.51 -14.91 -12.98
C THR A 28 -1.50 -14.40 -14.01
N CYS A 29 -1.05 -13.59 -14.97
CA CYS A 29 -1.92 -13.08 -16.04
C CYS A 29 -2.49 -14.19 -16.90
N ARG A 30 -1.69 -15.15 -17.32
CA ARG A 30 -2.19 -16.31 -18.11
C ARG A 30 -3.23 -17.09 -17.34
N GLY A 31 -2.99 -17.41 -16.06
CA GLY A 31 -3.94 -18.14 -15.23
C GLY A 31 -5.26 -17.39 -15.04
N ALA A 32 -5.22 -16.08 -14.82
CA ALA A 32 -6.40 -15.24 -14.68
C ALA A 32 -7.24 -15.20 -15.96
N ILE A 33 -6.60 -15.09 -17.13
CA ILE A 33 -7.29 -15.12 -18.43
C ILE A 33 -7.94 -16.47 -18.67
N GLU A 34 -7.24 -17.55 -18.40
CA GLU A 34 -7.78 -18.91 -18.56
C GLU A 34 -9.03 -19.11 -17.69
N ALA A 35 -8.98 -18.68 -16.44
CA ALA A 35 -10.11 -18.78 -15.51
C ALA A 35 -11.33 -17.93 -15.92
N THR A 36 -11.14 -16.85 -16.69
CA THR A 36 -12.20 -15.90 -17.06
C THR A 36 -12.63 -15.97 -18.53
N LYS A 37 -12.09 -16.89 -19.31
CA LYS A 37 -12.42 -17.05 -20.74
C LYS A 37 -13.92 -17.15 -21.02
N ALA A 38 -14.63 -17.91 -20.19
CA ALA A 38 -16.08 -18.14 -20.36
C ALA A 38 -16.93 -16.89 -20.06
N THR A 39 -16.40 -15.89 -19.35
CA THR A 39 -17.13 -14.72 -18.88
C THR A 39 -16.72 -13.43 -19.61
N GLY A 40 -15.90 -13.52 -20.66
CA GLY A 40 -15.43 -12.35 -21.40
C GLY A 40 -14.43 -11.49 -20.64
N GLY A 41 -13.56 -12.12 -19.86
CA GLY A 41 -12.55 -11.47 -19.05
C GLY A 41 -11.56 -10.56 -19.81
N ARG A 42 -10.72 -9.85 -19.08
CA ARG A 42 -9.65 -9.00 -19.61
C ARG A 42 -8.72 -9.77 -20.55
N ASN A 43 -8.14 -9.09 -21.54
CA ASN A 43 -7.08 -9.68 -22.34
C ASN A 43 -5.75 -9.71 -21.58
N GLU A 44 -4.85 -10.59 -22.00
CA GLU A 44 -3.55 -10.78 -21.35
C GLU A 44 -2.69 -9.50 -21.36
N ASN A 45 -2.71 -8.74 -22.44
CA ASN A 45 -1.95 -7.50 -22.55
C ASN A 45 -2.38 -6.45 -21.52
N ALA A 46 -3.68 -6.31 -21.28
CA ALA A 46 -4.18 -5.40 -20.24
C ALA A 46 -3.71 -5.84 -18.84
N CYS A 47 -3.79 -7.14 -18.53
CA CYS A 47 -3.25 -7.66 -17.27
C CYS A 47 -1.76 -7.36 -17.12
N LEU A 48 -0.95 -7.63 -18.14
CA LEU A 48 0.49 -7.37 -18.11
C LEU A 48 0.83 -5.88 -17.96
N GLN A 49 0.02 -4.99 -18.52
CA GLN A 49 0.18 -3.54 -18.35
C GLN A 49 -0.11 -3.12 -16.90
N ASP A 50 -1.20 -3.60 -16.31
CA ASP A 50 -1.55 -3.32 -14.92
C ASP A 50 -0.47 -3.80 -13.95
N GLU A 51 0.06 -5.01 -14.15
CA GLU A 51 1.14 -5.58 -13.34
C GLU A 51 2.43 -4.74 -13.44
N ARG A 52 2.80 -4.28 -14.63
CA ARG A 52 3.98 -3.41 -14.83
C ARG A 52 3.80 -2.06 -14.16
N ALA A 53 2.63 -1.46 -14.28
CA ALA A 53 2.31 -0.19 -13.63
C ALA A 53 2.39 -0.32 -12.10
N ALA A 54 1.77 -1.34 -11.52
CA ALA A 54 1.84 -1.62 -10.10
C ALA A 54 3.28 -1.89 -9.62
N GLN A 55 4.07 -2.64 -10.40
CA GLN A 55 5.49 -2.86 -10.10
C GLN A 55 6.28 -1.55 -10.06
N ALA A 56 6.05 -0.65 -11.02
CA ALA A 56 6.73 0.64 -11.07
C ALA A 56 6.38 1.50 -9.84
N THR A 57 5.11 1.57 -9.47
CA THR A 57 4.64 2.28 -8.27
C THR A 57 5.27 1.71 -7.00
N LEU A 58 5.24 0.39 -6.83
CA LEU A 58 5.87 -0.27 -5.68
C LEU A 58 7.36 0.01 -5.57
N ARG A 59 8.10 0.06 -6.70
CA ARG A 59 9.54 0.40 -6.69
C ARG A 59 9.80 1.83 -6.21
N GLN A 60 8.93 2.76 -6.56
CA GLN A 60 9.05 4.17 -6.18
C GLN A 60 8.62 4.42 -4.73
N GLU A 61 7.56 3.76 -4.29
CA GLU A 61 6.90 4.06 -3.03
C GLU A 61 7.18 3.06 -1.91
N TRP A 62 7.94 2.00 -2.16
CA TRP A 62 8.16 0.90 -1.22
C TRP A 62 8.59 1.36 0.17
N GLN A 63 9.47 2.37 0.23
CA GLN A 63 9.97 2.92 1.48
C GLN A 63 8.93 3.69 2.30
N GLN A 64 7.83 4.12 1.66
CA GLN A 64 6.75 4.85 2.33
C GLN A 64 5.80 3.94 3.09
N PHE A 65 5.76 2.65 2.75
CA PHE A 65 4.88 1.68 3.40
C PHE A 65 5.49 1.16 4.70
N ASN A 66 4.63 0.95 5.70
CA ASN A 66 5.02 0.42 6.99
C ASN A 66 5.55 -1.02 6.87
N SER A 67 6.61 -1.36 7.62
CA SER A 67 7.27 -2.67 7.56
C SER A 67 6.34 -3.83 7.93
N ASP A 68 5.47 -3.66 8.93
CA ASP A 68 4.54 -4.72 9.34
C ASP A 68 3.45 -4.94 8.30
N GLN A 69 2.98 -3.85 7.67
CA GLN A 69 2.05 -3.92 6.54
C GLN A 69 2.68 -4.63 5.35
N LYS A 70 3.92 -4.30 5.00
CA LYS A 70 4.67 -4.99 3.94
C LYS A 70 4.77 -6.48 4.22
N LYS A 71 5.19 -6.87 5.44
CA LYS A 71 5.28 -8.28 5.84
C LYS A 71 3.93 -8.99 5.78
N HIS A 72 2.86 -8.34 6.22
CA HIS A 72 1.50 -8.89 6.16
C HIS A 72 1.08 -9.15 4.71
N CYS A 73 1.21 -8.15 3.85
CA CYS A 73 0.82 -8.25 2.44
C CYS A 73 1.66 -9.28 1.67
N LEU A 74 2.96 -9.38 1.95
CA LEU A 74 3.82 -10.41 1.35
C LEU A 74 3.43 -11.83 1.76
N ARG A 75 3.02 -12.04 3.02
CA ARG A 75 2.49 -13.35 3.45
C ARG A 75 1.20 -13.73 2.71
N LEU A 76 0.31 -12.77 2.47
CA LEU A 76 -0.90 -13.01 1.68
C LEU A 76 -0.56 -13.43 0.25
N GLN A 77 0.43 -12.80 -0.38
CA GLN A 77 0.88 -13.18 -1.72
C GLN A 77 1.41 -14.62 -1.78
N SER A 78 2.15 -15.07 -0.75
CA SER A 78 2.67 -16.43 -0.69
C SER A 78 1.61 -17.50 -0.40
N ALA A 79 0.49 -17.12 0.21
CA ALA A 79 -0.61 -18.03 0.54
C ALA A 79 -1.67 -18.16 -0.58
N GLY A 80 -1.76 -17.16 -1.47
CA GLY A 80 -2.83 -17.02 -2.45
C GLY A 80 -2.56 -17.64 -3.84
N GLY A 81 -1.45 -18.32 -4.07
CA GLY A 81 -1.11 -18.86 -5.39
C GLY A 81 -0.06 -18.02 -6.14
N SER A 82 -0.32 -17.67 -7.39
CA SER A 82 0.62 -16.88 -8.18
C SER A 82 0.66 -15.42 -7.72
N PRO A 83 1.84 -14.87 -7.39
CA PRO A 83 1.95 -13.52 -6.85
C PRO A 83 1.63 -12.44 -7.90
N SER A 84 1.03 -11.32 -7.45
CA SER A 84 0.62 -10.19 -8.27
C SER A 84 1.09 -8.88 -7.66
N TYR A 85 1.67 -7.99 -8.48
CA TYR A 85 2.03 -6.64 -8.06
C TYR A 85 0.81 -5.78 -7.81
N VAL A 86 -0.27 -5.95 -8.59
CA VAL A 86 -1.53 -5.23 -8.41
C VAL A 86 -2.14 -5.55 -7.04
N GLU A 87 -2.19 -6.83 -6.67
CA GLU A 87 -2.71 -7.24 -5.36
C GLU A 87 -1.82 -6.75 -4.21
N LEU A 88 -0.49 -6.84 -4.38
CA LEU A 88 0.45 -6.36 -3.37
C LEU A 88 0.31 -4.85 -3.16
N LEU A 89 0.26 -4.07 -4.25
CA LEU A 89 0.08 -2.61 -4.18
C LEU A 89 -1.22 -2.26 -3.47
N THR A 90 -2.34 -2.86 -3.89
CA THR A 90 -3.65 -2.65 -3.26
C THR A 90 -3.61 -2.95 -1.75
N CYS A 91 -2.98 -4.05 -1.36
CA CYS A 91 -2.86 -4.43 0.05
C CYS A 91 -2.09 -3.38 0.87
N VAL A 92 -0.92 -2.92 0.39
CA VAL A 92 -0.10 -1.95 1.15
C VAL A 92 -0.72 -0.56 1.18
N GLU A 93 -1.41 -0.15 0.12
CA GLU A 93 -2.14 1.13 0.06
C GLU A 93 -3.33 1.15 1.01
N LEU A 94 -4.12 0.07 1.07
CA LEU A 94 -5.22 -0.07 2.02
C LEU A 94 -4.72 0.00 3.47
N GLY A 95 -3.61 -0.66 3.77
CA GLY A 95 -2.99 -0.60 5.09
C GLY A 95 -2.55 0.81 5.47
N LYS A 96 -1.98 1.56 4.53
CA LYS A 96 -1.63 2.98 4.72
C LYS A 96 -2.87 3.82 4.98
N ALA A 97 -3.92 3.67 4.16
CA ALA A 97 -5.17 4.42 4.31
C ALA A 97 -5.83 4.18 5.68
N VAL A 98 -5.89 2.93 6.14
CA VAL A 98 -6.42 2.60 7.47
C VAL A 98 -5.62 3.25 8.60
N LYS A 99 -4.29 3.27 8.48
CA LYS A 99 -3.42 3.92 9.47
C LYS A 99 -3.66 5.43 9.51
N ASP A 100 -3.77 6.07 8.35
CA ASP A 100 -4.02 7.51 8.24
C ASP A 100 -5.38 7.91 8.81
N LEU A 101 -6.42 7.09 8.58
CA LEU A 101 -7.74 7.27 9.17
C LEU A 101 -7.72 7.14 10.69
N LYS A 102 -6.99 6.16 11.22
CA LYS A 102 -6.83 5.99 12.67
C LYS A 102 -6.10 7.18 13.29
N ALA A 103 -5.04 7.67 12.68
CA ALA A 103 -4.29 8.84 13.14
C ALA A 103 -5.17 10.10 13.17
N LYS A 104 -5.97 10.34 12.12
CA LYS A 104 -6.94 11.45 12.09
C LYS A 104 -8.01 11.35 13.19
N ARG A 105 -8.46 10.14 13.49
CA ARG A 105 -9.48 9.91 14.52
C ARG A 105 -8.91 10.05 15.94
N SER A 106 -7.61 9.81 16.12
CA SER A 106 -6.90 9.94 17.40
C SER A 106 -6.33 11.34 17.64
N ALA A 107 -6.33 12.23 16.63
CA ALA A 107 -5.98 13.63 16.83
C ALA A 107 -7.03 14.26 17.76
N PRO A 108 -6.63 14.98 18.84
CA PRO A 108 -7.57 15.68 19.67
C PRO A 108 -8.34 16.66 18.79
N GLU A 109 -9.65 16.48 18.73
CA GLU A 109 -10.58 17.44 18.15
C GLU A 109 -10.37 18.74 18.92
N VAL A 110 -9.64 19.69 18.32
CA VAL A 110 -9.57 21.05 18.85
C VAL A 110 -11.00 21.55 18.85
N ASN A 111 -11.59 21.52 20.04
CA ASN A 111 -12.95 21.94 20.31
C ASN A 111 -13.07 23.43 19.90
N GLU A 112 -13.45 23.68 18.64
CA GLU A 112 -13.94 24.98 18.20
C GLU A 112 -15.37 25.23 18.67
N LEU A 113 -15.68 24.79 19.90
CA LEU A 113 -16.95 25.09 20.55
C LEU A 113 -16.73 26.07 21.69
N SER A 114 -16.03 27.19 21.44
CA SER A 114 -15.98 28.28 22.37
C SER A 114 -15.96 29.65 21.68
N THR A 115 -16.89 29.83 20.75
CA THR A 115 -17.36 31.17 20.41
C THR A 115 -18.84 31.05 20.05
N GLY A 116 -19.68 31.31 21.04
CA GLY A 116 -21.12 31.37 20.87
C GLY A 116 -21.51 32.38 19.79
N LYS A 117 -21.95 31.90 18.66
CA LYS A 117 -22.81 32.64 17.74
C LYS A 117 -23.92 31.71 17.27
N THR A 118 -25.01 31.78 18.00
CA THR A 118 -26.30 31.21 17.63
C THR A 118 -26.64 31.59 16.20
N ARG A 119 -26.46 30.65 15.27
CA ARG A 119 -27.01 30.78 13.91
C ARG A 119 -28.36 30.08 13.93
N GLN A 120 -29.38 30.87 14.17
CA GLN A 120 -30.78 30.51 14.01
C GLN A 120 -31.02 30.11 12.55
N THR A 121 -31.06 28.80 12.27
CA THR A 121 -31.52 28.31 10.97
C THR A 121 -33.05 28.39 10.95
N LEU A 122 -33.55 29.32 10.14
CA LEU A 122 -34.95 29.41 9.74
C LEU A 122 -35.33 28.12 9.01
N VAL A 123 -36.18 27.32 9.64
CA VAL A 123 -36.88 26.20 9.03
C VAL A 123 -38.00 26.79 8.18
N PRO A 124 -38.09 26.54 6.87
CA PRO A 124 -39.24 26.95 6.08
C PRO A 124 -40.44 26.08 6.45
N GLU A 125 -41.49 26.72 6.92
CA GLU A 125 -42.79 26.15 7.21
C GLU A 125 -43.42 25.64 5.91
N VAL A 126 -43.66 24.33 5.84
CA VAL A 126 -44.41 23.70 4.73
C VAL A 126 -45.88 23.71 5.12
N THR A 127 -46.61 24.59 4.42
CA THR A 127 -48.09 24.64 4.54
C THR A 127 -48.71 23.53 3.69
N PRO A 128 -49.55 22.64 4.23
CA PRO A 128 -50.28 21.68 3.42
C PRO A 128 -51.50 22.30 2.78
N ARG A 129 -51.69 22.01 1.49
CA ARG A 129 -52.95 22.18 0.76
C ARG A 129 -53.63 20.85 0.62
#